data_91e247f197e4b78e68b465f7bbd52d2a
#
_entry.id   91e247f197e4b78e68b465f7bbd52d2a
#
_cell.length_a   1.000
_cell.length_b   1.000
_cell.length_c   1.000
_cell.angle_alpha   90.00
_cell.angle_beta   90.00
_cell.angle_gamma   90.00
#
_symmetry.space_group_name_H-M   'P 1'
#
loop_
_entity.id
_entity.type
_entity.pdbx_description
1 polymer ?
#
loop_
_entity_poly.entity_id
_entity_poly.type
_entity_poly.pdbx_seq_one_letter_code
_entity_poly.pdbx_strand_id
1 'polypeptide(L)'
;MEFKYHVSGMHCAACSAAVERILKKQEGIETAQVNLVMEEVLIQAEEENFDAWKEAVSKGGFELEKLQDKKDVSYHKKVVCDILGMQCAACSAGIEKVLKRTEGILDVSVNLLLNQAEIEYDQTKIKLEEIFQVIQKGGFDARIHQEQQQEETKKKDYENVHIYGTLIVAFLLLYIGMSHMLGSFELPLPNIISYKTNPFNFAFIQFVLATIIAISGWKFYYRGIRSLLHGAANMDTLVAIGTGSAYIYSVFSLFSIANGNVHAVHSLYFEGAGVVIALVQFGKHLEAISKKKSTGAIQALLQLRPKTATLFKNGKEMEISVDEVVVGDVL
;
A
#
# COMPACT_ATOMS: atom_id res chain seq x y z
N MET A 1 -50.46 10.38 8.32
CA MET A 1 -49.18 9.75 8.70
C MET A 1 -48.10 10.21 7.72
N GLU A 2 -46.81 10.20 8.11
CA GLU A 2 -45.71 10.56 7.24
C GLU A 2 -44.97 9.31 6.82
N PHE A 3 -44.75 9.18 5.50
CA PHE A 3 -44.05 8.05 4.88
C PHE A 3 -42.87 8.59 4.08
N LYS A 4 -41.71 7.97 4.23
CA LYS A 4 -40.46 8.37 3.57
C LYS A 4 -39.98 7.25 2.64
N TYR A 5 -39.69 7.59 1.39
CA TYR A 5 -39.27 6.65 0.37
C TYR A 5 -38.09 7.19 -0.43
N HIS A 6 -37.30 6.29 -1.01
CA HIS A 6 -36.27 6.64 -1.96
C HIS A 6 -36.84 6.68 -3.39
N VAL A 7 -36.44 7.70 -4.16
CA VAL A 7 -36.87 7.87 -5.55
C VAL A 7 -35.65 8.00 -6.44
N SER A 8 -35.41 7.00 -7.28
CA SER A 8 -34.32 7.01 -8.27
C SER A 8 -34.77 7.48 -9.66
N GLY A 9 -33.78 7.89 -10.49
CA GLY A 9 -34.01 8.37 -11.84
C GLY A 9 -34.25 9.88 -11.97
N MET A 10 -34.14 10.65 -10.89
CA MET A 10 -34.25 12.11 -10.91
C MET A 10 -32.90 12.77 -11.19
N HIS A 11 -32.82 13.64 -12.21
CA HIS A 11 -31.58 14.31 -12.60
C HIS A 11 -31.67 15.84 -12.56
N CYS A 12 -32.87 16.40 -12.31
CA CYS A 12 -33.09 17.85 -12.31
C CYS A 12 -34.33 18.25 -11.49
N ALA A 13 -34.42 19.54 -11.16
CA ALA A 13 -35.57 20.09 -10.43
C ALA A 13 -36.92 19.87 -11.12
N ALA A 14 -36.95 19.75 -12.45
CA ALA A 14 -38.19 19.42 -13.18
C ALA A 14 -38.62 17.97 -12.95
N CYS A 15 -37.64 17.04 -12.71
CA CYS A 15 -37.93 15.66 -12.37
C CYS A 15 -38.54 15.56 -10.96
N SER A 16 -38.00 16.25 -9.97
CA SER A 16 -38.56 16.26 -8.61
C SER A 16 -39.98 16.83 -8.59
N ALA A 17 -40.21 17.93 -9.31
CA ALA A 17 -41.57 18.50 -9.47
C ALA A 17 -42.55 17.56 -10.20
N ALA A 18 -42.05 16.74 -11.13
CA ALA A 18 -42.86 15.73 -11.81
C ALA A 18 -43.27 14.61 -10.85
N VAL A 19 -42.34 14.08 -10.04
CA VAL A 19 -42.63 13.06 -9.01
C VAL A 19 -43.63 13.56 -7.99
N GLU A 20 -43.47 14.78 -7.47
CA GLU A 20 -44.43 15.41 -6.54
C GLU A 20 -45.82 15.48 -7.16
N ARG A 21 -45.91 15.88 -8.44
CA ARG A 21 -47.19 16.02 -9.14
C ARG A 21 -47.87 14.66 -9.39
N ILE A 22 -47.09 13.63 -9.69
CA ILE A 22 -47.58 12.26 -9.86
C ILE A 22 -48.15 11.73 -8.56
N LEU A 23 -47.43 11.90 -7.46
CA LEU A 23 -47.85 11.43 -6.15
C LEU A 23 -49.08 12.21 -5.65
N LYS A 24 -49.11 13.54 -5.74
CA LYS A 24 -50.26 14.37 -5.33
C LYS A 24 -51.55 14.06 -6.10
N LYS A 25 -51.52 13.36 -7.22
CA LYS A 25 -52.68 12.90 -7.94
C LYS A 25 -53.27 11.57 -7.45
N GLN A 26 -52.54 10.89 -6.55
CA GLN A 26 -53.02 9.62 -5.99
C GLN A 26 -53.99 9.88 -4.86
N GLU A 27 -55.04 9.04 -4.77
CA GLU A 27 -56.01 9.11 -3.69
C GLU A 27 -55.38 8.91 -2.31
N GLY A 28 -55.78 9.72 -1.36
CA GLY A 28 -55.31 9.62 0.03
C GLY A 28 -53.98 10.35 0.33
N ILE A 29 -53.35 10.99 -0.64
CA ILE A 29 -52.12 11.78 -0.41
C ILE A 29 -52.49 13.25 -0.18
N GLU A 30 -52.17 13.77 0.98
CA GLU A 30 -52.34 15.19 1.35
C GLU A 30 -51.19 16.04 0.79
N THR A 31 -49.96 15.61 1.06
CA THR A 31 -48.74 16.29 0.56
C THR A 31 -47.69 15.31 0.12
N ALA A 32 -46.89 15.72 -0.88
CA ALA A 32 -45.68 15.03 -1.29
C ALA A 32 -44.61 16.07 -1.54
N GLN A 33 -43.44 15.90 -0.89
CA GLN A 33 -42.28 16.77 -1.02
C GLN A 33 -41.04 15.92 -1.39
N VAL A 34 -40.38 16.32 -2.46
CA VAL A 34 -39.21 15.59 -2.98
C VAL A 34 -37.94 16.37 -2.69
N ASN A 35 -36.98 15.71 -2.08
CA ASN A 35 -35.63 16.20 -1.95
C ASN A 35 -34.73 15.58 -3.05
N LEU A 36 -34.39 16.38 -4.05
CA LEU A 36 -33.60 15.93 -5.20
C LEU A 36 -32.16 15.52 -4.80
N VAL A 37 -31.57 16.17 -3.79
CA VAL A 37 -30.18 15.90 -3.36
C VAL A 37 -30.08 14.59 -2.61
N MET A 38 -31.10 14.28 -1.81
CA MET A 38 -31.17 13.03 -1.04
C MET A 38 -31.86 11.89 -1.81
N GLU A 39 -32.43 12.20 -2.98
CA GLU A 39 -33.24 11.25 -3.75
C GLU A 39 -34.38 10.65 -2.92
N GLU A 40 -35.00 11.47 -2.04
CA GLU A 40 -36.03 11.05 -1.12
C GLU A 40 -37.33 11.81 -1.36
N VAL A 41 -38.45 11.14 -1.10
CA VAL A 41 -39.77 11.78 -1.05
C VAL A 41 -40.42 11.55 0.30
N LEU A 42 -40.98 12.62 0.86
CA LEU A 42 -41.80 12.59 2.06
C LEU A 42 -43.27 12.70 1.62
N ILE A 43 -44.07 11.70 1.94
CA ILE A 43 -45.50 11.62 1.59
C ILE A 43 -46.32 11.70 2.88
N GLN A 44 -47.24 12.64 2.96
CA GLN A 44 -48.23 12.67 4.01
C GLN A 44 -49.58 12.10 3.44
N ALA A 45 -50.01 11.01 4.06
CA ALA A 45 -51.24 10.33 3.68
C ALA A 45 -51.96 9.72 4.90
N GLU A 46 -53.25 9.44 4.78
CA GLU A 46 -54.03 8.79 5.83
C GLU A 46 -53.61 7.32 6.03
N GLU A 47 -53.39 6.61 4.95
CA GLU A 47 -52.96 5.20 4.90
C GLU A 47 -51.81 4.99 3.91
N GLU A 48 -50.95 3.99 4.17
CA GLU A 48 -49.86 3.61 3.28
C GLU A 48 -50.38 2.76 2.11
N ASN A 49 -50.24 3.25 0.89
CA ASN A 49 -50.52 2.50 -0.33
C ASN A 49 -49.31 2.46 -1.26
N PHE A 50 -48.24 1.82 -0.76
CA PHE A 50 -46.95 1.80 -1.44
C PHE A 50 -47.00 1.25 -2.85
N ASP A 51 -47.79 0.17 -3.10
CA ASP A 51 -47.82 -0.49 -4.42
C ASP A 51 -48.45 0.40 -5.46
N ALA A 52 -49.52 1.12 -5.13
CA ALA A 52 -50.14 2.09 -6.03
C ALA A 52 -49.24 3.29 -6.32
N TRP A 53 -48.56 3.79 -5.30
CA TRP A 53 -47.58 4.91 -5.44
C TRP A 53 -46.39 4.50 -6.31
N LYS A 54 -45.85 3.29 -6.08
CA LYS A 54 -44.77 2.71 -6.88
C LYS A 54 -45.14 2.59 -8.35
N GLU A 55 -46.31 2.06 -8.63
CA GLU A 55 -46.80 1.92 -10.01
C GLU A 55 -46.99 3.29 -10.70
N ALA A 56 -47.55 4.28 -9.97
CA ALA A 56 -47.74 5.62 -10.50
C ALA A 56 -46.43 6.32 -10.82
N VAL A 57 -45.42 6.22 -9.93
CA VAL A 57 -44.08 6.80 -10.10
C VAL A 57 -43.33 6.09 -11.23
N SER A 58 -43.45 4.75 -11.35
CA SER A 58 -42.85 3.96 -12.40
C SER A 58 -43.42 4.33 -13.81
N LYS A 59 -44.72 4.60 -13.93
CA LYS A 59 -45.32 5.11 -15.18
C LYS A 59 -44.78 6.49 -15.58
N GLY A 60 -44.28 7.26 -14.62
CA GLY A 60 -43.59 8.52 -14.85
C GLY A 60 -42.11 8.39 -15.26
N GLY A 61 -41.56 7.17 -15.29
CA GLY A 61 -40.16 6.90 -15.63
C GLY A 61 -39.19 7.01 -14.44
N PHE A 62 -39.70 6.95 -13.20
CA PHE A 62 -38.93 6.98 -11.97
C PHE A 62 -39.16 5.69 -11.18
N GLU A 63 -38.27 5.36 -10.26
CA GLU A 63 -38.43 4.19 -9.38
C GLU A 63 -38.64 4.64 -7.94
N LEU A 64 -39.67 4.08 -7.28
CA LEU A 64 -39.97 4.32 -5.87
C LEU A 64 -39.64 3.06 -5.07
N GLU A 65 -38.77 3.21 -4.05
CA GLU A 65 -38.37 2.12 -3.17
C GLU A 65 -38.65 2.47 -1.71
N LYS A 66 -39.04 1.47 -0.93
CA LYS A 66 -39.12 1.67 0.52
C LYS A 66 -37.71 1.97 1.02
N LEU A 67 -37.57 3.09 1.74
CA LEU A 67 -36.42 3.25 2.62
C LEU A 67 -36.52 2.07 3.59
N GLN A 68 -35.74 1.01 3.33
CA GLN A 68 -35.52 0.02 4.35
C GLN A 68 -35.00 0.80 5.53
N ASP A 69 -35.68 0.70 6.68
CA ASP A 69 -35.13 1.14 7.94
C ASP A 69 -33.76 0.49 8.05
N LYS A 70 -32.73 1.20 7.64
CA LYS A 70 -31.35 0.87 8.01
C LYS A 70 -31.18 1.10 9.50
N LYS A 71 -31.89 0.32 10.28
CA LYS A 71 -31.32 -0.29 11.47
C LYS A 71 -30.39 -1.42 11.07
N ASP A 72 -29.67 -1.26 9.98
CA ASP A 72 -28.37 -1.88 9.83
C ASP A 72 -27.45 -1.11 10.75
N VAL A 73 -27.26 -1.67 11.93
CA VAL A 73 -25.98 -1.50 12.63
C VAL A 73 -24.98 -1.86 11.56
N SER A 74 -24.39 -0.83 10.94
CA SER A 74 -23.45 -1.03 9.85
C SER A 74 -22.26 -1.77 10.44
N TYR A 75 -22.26 -3.09 10.31
CA TYR A 75 -21.12 -3.93 10.66
C TYR A 75 -19.93 -3.67 9.71
N HIS A 76 -20.13 -2.77 8.76
CA HIS A 76 -19.14 -2.30 7.83
C HIS A 76 -18.24 -1.28 8.52
N LYS A 77 -16.98 -1.58 8.58
CA LYS A 77 -15.96 -0.68 9.11
C LYS A 77 -14.95 -0.33 8.04
N LYS A 78 -14.63 0.96 8.00
CA LYS A 78 -13.58 1.49 7.15
C LYS A 78 -12.33 1.69 7.98
N VAL A 79 -11.21 1.18 7.53
CA VAL A 79 -9.92 1.33 8.21
C VAL A 79 -8.86 1.75 7.21
N VAL A 80 -8.05 2.73 7.62
CA VAL A 80 -6.84 3.10 6.90
C VAL A 80 -5.67 2.46 7.62
N CYS A 81 -4.88 1.70 6.88
CA CYS A 81 -3.68 1.06 7.41
C CYS A 81 -2.45 1.39 6.59
N ASP A 82 -1.31 1.55 7.26
CA ASP A 82 -0.01 1.69 6.63
C ASP A 82 0.49 0.32 6.22
N ILE A 83 0.88 0.18 4.96
CA ILE A 83 1.44 -1.06 4.42
C ILE A 83 2.93 -0.88 4.18
N LEU A 84 3.71 -1.67 4.89
CA LEU A 84 5.15 -1.67 4.78
C LEU A 84 5.63 -2.66 3.74
N GLY A 85 6.58 -2.23 2.90
CA GLY A 85 7.21 -3.10 1.91
C GLY A 85 6.65 -2.97 0.49
N MET A 86 5.65 -2.13 0.24
CA MET A 86 5.22 -1.80 -1.12
C MET A 86 6.30 -0.96 -1.82
N GLN A 87 6.66 -1.37 -3.03
CA GLN A 87 7.74 -0.72 -3.78
C GLN A 87 7.41 -0.49 -5.26
N CYS A 88 6.31 -1.06 -5.74
CA CYS A 88 5.94 -0.97 -7.15
C CYS A 88 4.43 -1.14 -7.33
N ALA A 89 3.92 -0.70 -8.50
CA ALA A 89 2.51 -0.83 -8.84
C ALA A 89 2.01 -2.30 -8.82
N ALA A 90 2.89 -3.25 -9.16
CA ALA A 90 2.55 -4.68 -9.07
C ALA A 90 2.32 -5.13 -7.61
N CYS A 91 3.02 -4.52 -6.64
CA CYS A 91 2.82 -4.81 -5.22
C CYS A 91 1.44 -4.33 -4.74
N SER A 92 1.06 -3.08 -5.07
CA SER A 92 -0.26 -2.54 -4.70
C SER A 92 -1.40 -3.33 -5.34
N ALA A 93 -1.30 -3.62 -6.64
CA ALA A 93 -2.28 -4.46 -7.35
C ALA A 93 -2.36 -5.89 -6.79
N GLY A 94 -1.23 -6.45 -6.34
CA GLY A 94 -1.18 -7.76 -5.69
C GLY A 94 -1.94 -7.79 -4.37
N ILE A 95 -1.76 -6.77 -3.54
CA ILE A 95 -2.46 -6.61 -2.25
C ILE A 95 -3.96 -6.45 -2.49
N GLU A 96 -4.36 -5.56 -3.40
CA GLU A 96 -5.78 -5.37 -3.74
C GLU A 96 -6.43 -6.67 -4.21
N LYS A 97 -5.74 -7.41 -5.10
CA LYS A 97 -6.23 -8.68 -5.63
C LYS A 97 -6.42 -9.75 -4.54
N VAL A 98 -5.50 -9.83 -3.59
CA VAL A 98 -5.57 -10.79 -2.49
C VAL A 98 -6.69 -10.42 -1.54
N LEU A 99 -6.78 -9.14 -1.14
CA LEU A 99 -7.81 -8.66 -0.23
C LEU A 99 -9.21 -8.75 -0.84
N LYS A 100 -9.42 -8.36 -2.10
CA LYS A 100 -10.72 -8.49 -2.81
C LYS A 100 -11.22 -9.94 -2.92
N ARG A 101 -10.34 -10.92 -2.79
CA ARG A 101 -10.72 -12.35 -2.77
C ARG A 101 -11.00 -12.89 -1.38
N THR A 102 -10.72 -12.11 -0.35
CA THR A 102 -10.91 -12.51 1.04
C THR A 102 -12.36 -12.27 1.45
N GLU A 103 -13.01 -13.31 1.94
CA GLU A 103 -14.39 -13.21 2.41
C GLU A 103 -14.51 -12.21 3.55
N GLY A 104 -15.53 -11.35 3.50
CA GLY A 104 -15.74 -10.28 4.47
C GLY A 104 -15.12 -8.95 4.11
N ILE A 105 -14.29 -8.84 3.06
CA ILE A 105 -13.82 -7.57 2.50
C ILE A 105 -14.84 -7.10 1.47
N LEU A 106 -15.26 -5.84 1.60
CA LEU A 106 -16.28 -5.21 0.73
C LEU A 106 -15.63 -4.37 -0.36
N ASP A 107 -14.69 -3.51 0.05
CA ASP A 107 -13.89 -2.72 -0.89
C ASP A 107 -12.47 -2.51 -0.36
N VAL A 108 -11.55 -2.31 -1.30
CA VAL A 108 -10.14 -2.08 -1.01
C VAL A 108 -9.54 -1.14 -2.04
N SER A 109 -8.88 -0.09 -1.56
CA SER A 109 -8.09 0.84 -2.36
C SER A 109 -6.69 0.96 -1.78
N VAL A 110 -5.67 0.70 -2.58
CA VAL A 110 -4.27 0.76 -2.15
C VAL A 110 -3.53 1.93 -2.79
N ASN A 111 -3.07 2.86 -1.98
CA ASN A 111 -2.28 4.01 -2.41
C ASN A 111 -0.79 3.72 -2.24
N LEU A 112 -0.10 3.50 -3.36
CA LEU A 112 1.34 3.24 -3.39
C LEU A 112 2.17 4.44 -2.92
N LEU A 113 1.74 5.68 -3.20
CA LEU A 113 2.50 6.89 -2.85
C LEU A 113 2.49 7.14 -1.35
N LEU A 114 1.34 6.94 -0.71
CA LEU A 114 1.17 7.09 0.74
C LEU A 114 1.58 5.83 1.50
N ASN A 115 1.83 4.70 0.82
CA ASN A 115 1.98 3.37 1.41
C ASN A 115 0.81 2.98 2.31
N GLN A 116 -0.41 3.33 1.91
CA GLN A 116 -1.63 3.11 2.67
C GLN A 116 -2.62 2.25 1.91
N ALA A 117 -3.40 1.49 2.64
CA ALA A 117 -4.60 0.83 2.14
C ALA A 117 -5.81 1.31 2.94
N GLU A 118 -6.85 1.67 2.22
CA GLU A 118 -8.18 1.90 2.74
C GLU A 118 -9.00 0.63 2.50
N ILE A 119 -9.49 0.02 3.56
CA ILE A 119 -10.17 -1.28 3.52
C ILE A 119 -11.53 -1.13 4.18
N GLU A 120 -12.58 -1.47 3.44
CA GLU A 120 -13.92 -1.58 3.95
C GLU A 120 -14.28 -3.06 4.14
N TYR A 121 -14.69 -3.45 5.35
CA TYR A 121 -14.92 -4.84 5.70
C TYR A 121 -16.10 -5.02 6.64
N ASP A 122 -16.69 -6.21 6.60
CA ASP A 122 -17.78 -6.65 7.47
C ASP A 122 -17.17 -7.28 8.75
N GLN A 123 -17.35 -6.59 9.90
CA GLN A 123 -16.83 -7.03 11.19
C GLN A 123 -17.41 -8.36 11.68
N THR A 124 -18.55 -8.79 11.13
CA THR A 124 -19.16 -10.09 11.49
C THR A 124 -18.50 -11.26 10.81
N LYS A 125 -17.81 -11.02 9.67
CA LYS A 125 -17.19 -12.06 8.84
C LYS A 125 -15.69 -12.13 9.00
N ILE A 126 -15.02 -10.99 9.20
CA ILE A 126 -13.56 -10.94 9.30
C ILE A 126 -13.13 -9.89 10.33
N LYS A 127 -12.11 -10.23 11.13
CA LYS A 127 -11.49 -9.31 12.09
C LYS A 127 -10.28 -8.61 11.47
N LEU A 128 -9.95 -7.44 12.03
CA LEU A 128 -8.82 -6.63 11.56
C LEU A 128 -7.48 -7.39 11.62
N GLU A 129 -7.29 -8.21 12.67
CA GLU A 129 -6.10 -9.04 12.82
C GLU A 129 -5.96 -10.06 11.69
N GLU A 130 -7.07 -10.64 11.23
CA GLU A 130 -7.10 -11.59 10.13
C GLU A 130 -6.77 -10.90 8.79
N ILE A 131 -7.25 -9.68 8.59
CA ILE A 131 -6.88 -8.84 7.44
C ILE A 131 -5.37 -8.62 7.42
N PHE A 132 -4.76 -8.26 8.55
CA PHE A 132 -3.32 -8.10 8.65
C PHE A 132 -2.55 -9.40 8.38
N GLN A 133 -3.06 -10.54 8.84
CA GLN A 133 -2.46 -11.85 8.51
C GLN A 133 -2.53 -12.17 7.01
N VAL A 134 -3.62 -11.80 6.33
CA VAL A 134 -3.75 -11.96 4.87
C VAL A 134 -2.70 -11.12 4.15
N ILE A 135 -2.50 -9.86 4.57
CA ILE A 135 -1.46 -8.98 4.03
C ILE A 135 -0.05 -9.55 4.31
N GLN A 136 0.17 -10.08 5.53
CA GLN A 136 1.44 -10.72 5.89
C GLN A 136 1.74 -11.97 5.06
N LYS A 137 0.74 -12.79 4.78
CA LYS A 137 0.89 -13.95 3.88
C LYS A 137 1.33 -13.52 2.47
N GLY A 138 0.89 -12.36 2.02
CA GLY A 138 1.33 -11.74 0.76
C GLY A 138 2.78 -11.21 0.78
N GLY A 139 3.48 -11.28 1.93
CA GLY A 139 4.88 -10.80 2.05
C GLY A 139 5.01 -9.33 2.47
N PHE A 140 3.91 -8.70 2.92
CA PHE A 140 3.87 -7.31 3.36
C PHE A 140 3.53 -7.23 4.85
N ASP A 141 3.92 -6.13 5.52
CA ASP A 141 3.48 -5.86 6.88
C ASP A 141 2.43 -4.73 6.87
N ALA A 142 1.40 -4.85 7.72
CA ALA A 142 0.37 -3.85 7.87
C ALA A 142 0.21 -3.43 9.33
N ARG A 143 -0.10 -2.15 9.56
CA ARG A 143 -0.44 -1.60 10.87
C ARG A 143 -1.50 -0.52 10.71
N ILE A 144 -2.30 -0.30 11.76
CA ILE A 144 -3.27 0.78 11.78
C ILE A 144 -2.53 2.10 11.58
N HIS A 145 -3.05 2.96 10.69
CA HIS A 145 -2.51 4.29 10.51
C HIS A 145 -2.74 5.10 11.81
N GLN A 146 -1.67 5.30 12.58
CA GLN A 146 -1.66 6.19 13.73
C GLN A 146 -0.79 7.39 13.40
N GLU A 147 -1.28 8.59 13.62
CA GLU A 147 -0.51 9.84 13.47
C GLU A 147 0.64 9.92 14.51
N GLN A 148 1.65 9.08 14.39
CA GLN A 148 2.84 9.14 15.26
C GLN A 148 4.00 9.82 14.55
N GLN A 149 4.15 11.11 14.78
CA GLN A 149 5.20 11.97 14.19
C GLN A 149 6.55 11.96 14.93
N GLN A 150 6.76 11.25 16.03
CA GLN A 150 7.92 11.54 16.91
C GLN A 150 9.04 10.51 16.97
N GLU A 151 8.91 9.28 16.47
CA GLU A 151 10.00 8.28 16.56
C GLU A 151 10.86 8.11 15.28
N GLU A 152 10.54 8.77 14.21
CA GLU A 152 11.20 8.53 12.90
C GLU A 152 12.59 9.15 12.73
N THR A 153 12.96 10.14 13.51
CA THR A 153 14.22 10.90 13.26
C THR A 153 15.48 10.13 13.61
N LYS A 154 15.51 9.40 14.71
CA LYS A 154 16.71 8.64 15.14
C LYS A 154 16.99 7.36 14.31
N LYS A 155 15.94 6.69 13.80
CA LYS A 155 16.12 5.53 12.91
C LYS A 155 16.71 5.91 11.56
N LYS A 156 16.45 7.11 11.10
CA LYS A 156 16.79 7.61 9.77
C LYS A 156 18.27 7.86 9.56
N ASP A 157 18.96 8.38 10.56
CA ASP A 157 20.39 8.65 10.46
C ASP A 157 21.20 7.34 10.40
N TYR A 158 20.76 6.33 11.12
CA TYR A 158 21.39 5.00 11.10
C TYR A 158 21.21 4.29 9.74
N GLU A 159 20.06 4.43 9.12
CA GLU A 159 19.75 3.85 7.81
C GLU A 159 20.60 4.49 6.69
N ASN A 160 20.79 5.80 6.75
CA ASN A 160 21.63 6.52 5.79
C ASN A 160 23.11 6.09 5.88
N VAL A 161 23.67 6.07 7.07
CA VAL A 161 25.07 5.64 7.30
C VAL A 161 25.30 4.21 6.81
N HIS A 162 24.34 3.33 7.03
CA HIS A 162 24.41 1.93 6.61
C HIS A 162 24.43 1.79 5.07
N ILE A 163 23.61 2.56 4.35
CA ILE A 163 23.54 2.51 2.88
C ILE A 163 24.82 3.05 2.23
N TYR A 164 25.30 4.20 2.71
CA TYR A 164 26.57 4.75 2.22
C TYR A 164 27.76 3.85 2.53
N GLY A 165 27.80 3.23 3.72
CA GLY A 165 28.80 2.24 4.09
C GLY A 165 28.79 1.02 3.15
N THR A 166 27.62 0.48 2.85
CA THR A 166 27.45 -0.62 1.88
C THR A 166 27.96 -0.23 0.50
N LEU A 167 27.69 1.00 0.06
CA LEU A 167 28.13 1.51 -1.24
C LEU A 167 29.66 1.60 -1.33
N ILE A 168 30.32 2.06 -0.26
CA ILE A 168 31.79 2.12 -0.18
C ILE A 168 32.39 0.71 -0.26
N VAL A 169 31.83 -0.26 0.49
CA VAL A 169 32.27 -1.65 0.46
C VAL A 169 32.08 -2.27 -0.92
N ALA A 170 30.94 -1.97 -1.60
CA ALA A 170 30.69 -2.44 -2.95
C ALA A 170 31.66 -1.85 -3.98
N PHE A 171 32.05 -0.58 -3.81
CA PHE A 171 33.04 0.06 -4.67
C PHE A 171 34.43 -0.57 -4.50
N LEU A 172 34.80 -0.89 -3.24
CA LEU A 172 36.03 -1.62 -2.96
C LEU A 172 36.03 -3.04 -3.56
N LEU A 173 34.89 -3.74 -3.43
CA LEU A 173 34.69 -5.06 -4.02
C LEU A 173 34.80 -5.01 -5.54
N LEU A 174 34.18 -4.02 -6.18
CA LEU A 174 34.25 -3.81 -7.62
C LEU A 174 35.70 -3.50 -8.07
N TYR A 175 36.41 -2.65 -7.32
CA TYR A 175 37.81 -2.32 -7.61
C TYR A 175 38.71 -3.58 -7.61
N ILE A 176 38.53 -4.45 -6.60
CA ILE A 176 39.28 -5.70 -6.51
C ILE A 176 38.86 -6.66 -7.64
N GLY A 177 37.57 -6.88 -7.86
CA GLY A 177 37.04 -7.80 -8.86
C GLY A 177 37.42 -7.42 -10.28
N MET A 178 37.36 -6.13 -10.63
CA MET A 178 37.74 -5.63 -11.97
C MET A 178 39.22 -5.74 -12.27
N SER A 179 40.10 -5.93 -11.29
CA SER A 179 41.55 -5.98 -11.49
C SER A 179 42.01 -7.09 -12.43
N HIS A 180 41.27 -8.19 -12.53
CA HIS A 180 41.60 -9.32 -13.41
C HIS A 180 41.00 -9.18 -14.85
N MET A 181 39.96 -8.32 -15.01
CA MET A 181 39.28 -8.14 -16.31
C MET A 181 39.97 -7.10 -17.21
N LEU A 182 40.61 -6.08 -16.61
CA LEU A 182 41.16 -4.95 -17.34
C LEU A 182 42.47 -5.26 -18.11
N GLY A 183 42.93 -6.51 -18.12
CA GLY A 183 43.99 -7.06 -18.96
C GLY A 183 45.25 -6.22 -19.04
N SER A 184 45.26 -5.19 -19.88
CA SER A 184 46.42 -4.30 -20.10
C SER A 184 46.53 -3.16 -19.10
N PHE A 185 45.49 -2.88 -18.31
CA PHE A 185 45.47 -1.83 -17.31
C PHE A 185 45.47 -2.49 -15.92
N GLU A 186 46.69 -2.88 -15.46
CA GLU A 186 46.82 -3.49 -14.13
C GLU A 186 46.48 -2.46 -13.04
N LEU A 187 45.36 -2.65 -12.36
CA LEU A 187 45.06 -1.89 -11.18
C LEU A 187 46.08 -2.25 -10.08
N PRO A 188 46.70 -1.27 -9.40
CA PRO A 188 47.72 -1.54 -8.39
C PRO A 188 47.09 -2.21 -7.15
N LEU A 189 47.22 -3.53 -7.09
CA LEU A 189 46.87 -4.33 -5.92
C LEU A 189 48.11 -4.80 -5.19
N PRO A 190 48.08 -4.82 -3.84
CA PRO A 190 49.15 -5.44 -3.05
C PRO A 190 49.32 -6.90 -3.44
N ASN A 191 50.57 -7.38 -3.49
CA ASN A 191 50.91 -8.76 -3.88
C ASN A 191 50.16 -9.83 -3.04
N ILE A 192 49.74 -9.50 -1.82
CA ILE A 192 48.99 -10.39 -0.92
C ILE A 192 47.56 -10.70 -1.47
N ILE A 193 46.97 -9.78 -2.22
CA ILE A 193 45.59 -9.88 -2.77
C ILE A 193 45.56 -9.89 -4.30
N SER A 194 46.72 -10.07 -4.92
CA SER A 194 46.81 -10.17 -6.41
C SER A 194 46.36 -11.56 -6.86
N TYR A 195 45.50 -11.62 -7.87
CA TYR A 195 45.03 -12.88 -8.46
C TYR A 195 46.13 -13.71 -9.08
N LYS A 196 47.26 -13.07 -9.51
CA LYS A 196 48.43 -13.75 -10.12
C LYS A 196 49.28 -14.47 -9.10
N THR A 197 49.50 -13.86 -7.93
CA THR A 197 50.38 -14.40 -6.90
C THR A 197 49.66 -15.19 -5.79
N ASN A 198 48.45 -14.75 -5.44
CA ASN A 198 47.68 -15.36 -4.35
C ASN A 198 46.16 -15.46 -4.74
N PRO A 199 45.81 -16.37 -5.63
CA PRO A 199 44.42 -16.49 -6.14
C PRO A 199 43.42 -16.81 -5.04
N PHE A 200 43.81 -17.57 -4.02
CA PHE A 200 42.97 -17.89 -2.87
C PHE A 200 42.62 -16.63 -2.04
N ASN A 201 43.65 -15.84 -1.67
CA ASN A 201 43.44 -14.62 -0.92
C ASN A 201 42.57 -13.61 -1.68
N PHE A 202 42.79 -13.51 -2.99
CA PHE A 202 41.97 -12.66 -3.87
C PHE A 202 40.50 -13.06 -3.86
N ALA A 203 40.20 -14.34 -3.99
CA ALA A 203 38.82 -14.84 -3.93
C ALA A 203 38.20 -14.74 -2.53
N PHE A 204 39.00 -15.02 -1.48
CA PHE A 204 38.54 -14.98 -0.09
C PHE A 204 38.17 -13.56 0.36
N ILE A 205 38.95 -12.54 -0.02
CA ILE A 205 38.60 -11.13 0.31
C ILE A 205 37.31 -10.73 -0.39
N GLN A 206 37.13 -11.11 -1.66
CA GLN A 206 35.86 -10.84 -2.37
C GLN A 206 34.69 -11.54 -1.69
N PHE A 207 34.84 -12.79 -1.25
CA PHE A 207 33.85 -13.52 -0.49
C PHE A 207 33.46 -12.77 0.79
N VAL A 208 34.44 -12.29 1.58
CA VAL A 208 34.18 -11.56 2.83
C VAL A 208 33.41 -10.26 2.55
N LEU A 209 33.86 -9.47 1.58
CA LEU A 209 33.23 -8.21 1.23
C LEU A 209 31.81 -8.42 0.69
N ALA A 210 31.61 -9.41 -0.20
CA ALA A 210 30.30 -9.76 -0.73
C ALA A 210 29.36 -10.28 0.37
N THR A 211 29.87 -11.03 1.34
CA THR A 211 29.10 -11.50 2.50
C THR A 211 28.60 -10.33 3.34
N ILE A 212 29.46 -9.33 3.62
CA ILE A 212 29.05 -8.11 4.34
C ILE A 212 27.92 -7.41 3.61
N ILE A 213 28.02 -7.26 2.28
CA ILE A 213 26.98 -6.66 1.46
C ILE A 213 25.70 -7.50 1.46
N ALA A 214 25.81 -8.82 1.36
CA ALA A 214 24.68 -9.75 1.38
C ALA A 214 23.92 -9.69 2.72
N ILE A 215 24.63 -9.60 3.85
CA ILE A 215 24.04 -9.42 5.18
C ILE A 215 23.33 -8.05 5.26
N SER A 216 23.95 -7.00 4.74
CA SER A 216 23.31 -5.68 4.63
C SER A 216 21.99 -5.75 3.83
N GLY A 217 21.99 -6.53 2.73
CA GLY A 217 20.84 -6.75 1.86
C GLY A 217 19.90 -7.89 2.27
N TRP A 218 20.02 -8.44 3.49
CA TRP A 218 19.25 -9.62 3.92
C TRP A 218 17.74 -9.50 3.70
N LYS A 219 17.20 -8.27 3.84
CA LYS A 219 15.78 -7.99 3.61
C LYS A 219 15.31 -8.36 2.20
N PHE A 220 16.15 -8.23 1.16
CA PHE A 220 15.82 -8.62 -0.21
C PHE A 220 15.66 -10.13 -0.35
N TYR A 221 16.58 -10.88 0.24
CA TYR A 221 16.52 -12.34 0.22
C TYR A 221 15.28 -12.87 0.94
N TYR A 222 15.04 -12.37 2.15
CA TYR A 222 13.90 -12.80 2.95
C TYR A 222 12.56 -12.48 2.26
N ARG A 223 12.38 -11.23 1.80
CA ARG A 223 11.14 -10.81 1.12
C ARG A 223 10.99 -11.47 -0.24
N GLY A 224 12.07 -11.55 -1.01
CA GLY A 224 12.06 -12.14 -2.35
C GLY A 224 11.69 -13.61 -2.35
N ILE A 225 12.29 -14.40 -1.45
CA ILE A 225 11.98 -15.83 -1.31
C ILE A 225 10.55 -16.02 -0.79
N ARG A 226 10.14 -15.26 0.22
CA ARG A 226 8.79 -15.35 0.76
C ARG A 226 7.73 -15.00 -0.28
N SER A 227 7.93 -13.95 -1.05
CA SER A 227 7.03 -13.54 -2.12
C SER A 227 6.93 -14.60 -3.22
N LEU A 228 8.05 -15.22 -3.59
CA LEU A 228 8.10 -16.32 -4.57
C LEU A 228 7.29 -17.51 -4.10
N LEU A 229 7.46 -17.95 -2.85
CA LEU A 229 6.75 -19.10 -2.28
C LEU A 229 5.22 -18.89 -2.22
N HIS A 230 4.77 -17.62 -2.18
CA HIS A 230 3.35 -17.27 -2.21
C HIS A 230 2.83 -16.94 -3.62
N GLY A 231 3.62 -17.20 -4.68
CA GLY A 231 3.21 -17.00 -6.07
C GLY A 231 3.10 -15.55 -6.52
N ALA A 232 3.70 -14.61 -5.75
CA ALA A 232 3.68 -13.17 -6.01
C ALA A 232 5.12 -12.65 -6.26
N ALA A 233 5.82 -13.22 -7.26
CA ALA A 233 7.17 -12.80 -7.59
C ALA A 233 7.25 -11.29 -7.86
N ASN A 234 8.24 -10.62 -7.24
CA ASN A 234 8.45 -9.18 -7.33
C ASN A 234 9.92 -8.86 -7.64
N MET A 235 10.27 -7.57 -7.65
CA MET A 235 11.65 -7.12 -7.89
C MET A 235 12.65 -7.72 -6.88
N ASP A 236 12.26 -7.84 -5.61
CA ASP A 236 13.11 -8.44 -4.57
C ASP A 236 13.37 -9.92 -4.85
N THR A 237 12.41 -10.64 -5.45
CA THR A 237 12.55 -12.02 -5.90
C THR A 237 13.63 -12.14 -7.00
N LEU A 238 13.58 -11.25 -7.98
CA LEU A 238 14.56 -11.25 -9.08
C LEU A 238 15.98 -10.98 -8.54
N VAL A 239 16.12 -9.97 -7.67
CA VAL A 239 17.40 -9.64 -7.02
C VAL A 239 17.90 -10.81 -6.18
N ALA A 240 17.02 -11.43 -5.37
CA ALA A 240 17.39 -12.55 -4.49
C ALA A 240 17.87 -13.77 -5.28
N ILE A 241 17.18 -14.15 -6.35
CA ILE A 241 17.58 -15.29 -7.20
C ILE A 241 18.87 -14.98 -7.95
N GLY A 242 18.95 -13.81 -8.62
CA GLY A 242 20.10 -13.46 -9.45
C GLY A 242 21.40 -13.33 -8.63
N THR A 243 21.37 -12.53 -7.57
CA THR A 243 22.54 -12.32 -6.70
C THR A 243 22.87 -13.54 -5.86
N GLY A 244 21.84 -14.27 -5.39
CA GLY A 244 22.03 -15.51 -4.63
C GLY A 244 22.69 -16.61 -5.47
N SER A 245 22.28 -16.78 -6.74
CA SER A 245 22.89 -17.75 -7.66
C SER A 245 24.35 -17.39 -7.95
N ALA A 246 24.63 -16.10 -8.23
CA ALA A 246 25.98 -15.63 -8.45
C ALA A 246 26.88 -15.83 -7.23
N TYR A 247 26.37 -15.53 -6.03
CA TYR A 247 27.09 -15.74 -4.78
C TYR A 247 27.39 -17.21 -4.52
N ILE A 248 26.39 -18.09 -4.63
CA ILE A 248 26.56 -19.53 -4.42
C ILE A 248 27.57 -20.12 -5.43
N TYR A 249 27.43 -19.76 -6.70
CA TYR A 249 28.38 -20.20 -7.73
C TYR A 249 29.83 -19.76 -7.40
N SER A 250 30.01 -18.52 -6.95
CA SER A 250 31.34 -18.01 -6.58
C SER A 250 31.91 -18.69 -5.34
N VAL A 251 31.06 -19.14 -4.39
CA VAL A 251 31.51 -19.97 -3.27
C VAL A 251 32.05 -21.33 -3.78
N PHE A 252 31.38 -21.97 -4.73
CA PHE A 252 31.93 -23.21 -5.35
C PHE A 252 33.23 -22.95 -6.08
N SER A 253 33.37 -21.82 -6.79
CA SER A 253 34.62 -21.41 -7.43
C SER A 253 35.74 -21.19 -6.42
N LEU A 254 35.44 -20.56 -5.26
CA LEU A 254 36.39 -20.39 -4.14
C LEU A 254 36.89 -21.75 -3.63
N PHE A 255 36.00 -22.73 -3.44
CA PHE A 255 36.41 -24.09 -3.05
C PHE A 255 37.30 -24.75 -4.15
N SER A 256 37.00 -24.53 -5.42
CA SER A 256 37.82 -25.05 -6.53
C SER A 256 39.21 -24.44 -6.50
N ILE A 257 39.33 -23.13 -6.23
CA ILE A 257 40.63 -22.43 -6.07
C ILE A 257 41.40 -23.00 -4.88
N ALA A 258 40.73 -23.22 -3.75
CA ALA A 258 41.37 -23.84 -2.56
C ALA A 258 41.92 -25.24 -2.85
N ASN A 259 41.33 -25.99 -3.75
CA ASN A 259 41.80 -27.31 -4.21
C ASN A 259 42.83 -27.24 -5.35
N GLY A 260 43.39 -26.08 -5.65
CA GLY A 260 44.49 -25.90 -6.59
C GLY A 260 44.07 -25.53 -8.03
N ASN A 261 42.79 -25.38 -8.33
CA ASN A 261 42.33 -24.93 -9.63
C ASN A 261 42.38 -23.40 -9.74
N VAL A 262 43.54 -22.85 -10.06
CA VAL A 262 43.75 -21.40 -10.16
C VAL A 262 42.92 -20.73 -11.28
N HIS A 263 42.54 -21.48 -12.32
CA HIS A 263 41.71 -20.93 -13.41
C HIS A 263 40.27 -20.53 -12.96
N ALA A 264 39.80 -21.11 -11.87
CA ALA A 264 38.48 -20.76 -11.29
C ALA A 264 38.38 -19.31 -10.79
N VAL A 265 39.52 -18.57 -10.70
CA VAL A 265 39.54 -17.14 -10.40
C VAL A 265 38.72 -16.32 -11.40
N HIS A 266 38.75 -16.73 -12.68
CA HIS A 266 37.96 -16.04 -13.73
C HIS A 266 36.48 -16.36 -13.71
N SER A 267 36.04 -17.24 -12.83
CA SER A 267 34.64 -17.65 -12.65
C SER A 267 34.03 -17.13 -11.33
N LEU A 268 34.65 -16.11 -10.77
CA LEU A 268 34.09 -15.42 -9.58
C LEU A 268 33.10 -14.35 -10.03
N TYR A 269 31.96 -14.26 -9.35
CA TYR A 269 30.89 -13.28 -9.58
C TYR A 269 30.49 -12.57 -8.31
N PHE A 270 31.36 -12.58 -7.27
CA PHE A 270 31.11 -11.90 -6.01
C PHE A 270 30.89 -10.40 -6.20
N GLU A 271 31.69 -9.77 -7.05
CA GLU A 271 31.57 -8.34 -7.35
C GLU A 271 30.22 -8.02 -8.01
N GLY A 272 29.77 -8.82 -8.99
CA GLY A 272 28.47 -8.64 -9.64
C GLY A 272 27.34 -8.75 -8.63
N ALA A 273 27.34 -9.80 -7.80
CA ALA A 273 26.31 -9.98 -6.77
C ALA A 273 26.29 -8.82 -5.77
N GLY A 274 27.47 -8.40 -5.26
CA GLY A 274 27.58 -7.33 -4.28
C GLY A 274 27.16 -5.96 -4.84
N VAL A 275 27.63 -5.62 -6.03
CA VAL A 275 27.33 -4.34 -6.69
C VAL A 275 25.82 -4.21 -6.97
N VAL A 276 25.19 -5.28 -7.46
CA VAL A 276 23.73 -5.26 -7.72
C VAL A 276 22.97 -4.99 -6.42
N ILE A 277 23.29 -5.66 -5.32
CA ILE A 277 22.63 -5.44 -4.03
C ILE A 277 22.81 -3.99 -3.56
N ALA A 278 24.03 -3.45 -3.60
CA ALA A 278 24.34 -2.11 -3.18
C ALA A 278 23.62 -1.04 -4.01
N LEU A 279 23.61 -1.19 -5.34
CA LEU A 279 22.92 -0.28 -6.25
C LEU A 279 21.40 -0.33 -6.09
N VAL A 280 20.82 -1.51 -5.87
CA VAL A 280 19.38 -1.63 -5.60
C VAL A 280 19.03 -0.99 -4.27
N GLN A 281 19.83 -1.16 -3.21
CA GLN A 281 19.64 -0.47 -1.92
C GLN A 281 19.69 1.05 -2.10
N PHE A 282 20.69 1.53 -2.82
CA PHE A 282 20.86 2.96 -3.10
C PHE A 282 19.69 3.53 -3.92
N GLY A 283 19.27 2.81 -4.97
CA GLY A 283 18.12 3.19 -5.79
C GLY A 283 16.83 3.31 -4.96
N LYS A 284 16.57 2.33 -4.08
CA LYS A 284 15.42 2.40 -3.15
C LYS A 284 15.51 3.55 -2.16
N HIS A 285 16.69 3.88 -1.71
CA HIS A 285 16.90 5.05 -0.85
C HIS A 285 16.56 6.36 -1.56
N LEU A 286 17.04 6.53 -2.81
CA LEU A 286 16.69 7.70 -3.62
C LEU A 286 15.19 7.78 -3.90
N GLU A 287 14.55 6.65 -4.19
CA GLU A 287 13.10 6.57 -4.38
C GLU A 287 12.35 7.01 -3.11
N ALA A 288 12.76 6.54 -1.94
CA ALA A 288 12.16 6.92 -0.65
C ALA A 288 12.29 8.44 -0.37
N ILE A 289 13.46 9.03 -0.67
CA ILE A 289 13.67 10.48 -0.54
C ILE A 289 12.74 11.24 -1.50
N SER A 290 12.64 10.81 -2.76
CA SER A 290 11.80 11.46 -3.77
C SER A 290 10.32 11.37 -3.42
N LYS A 291 9.84 10.19 -3.01
CA LYS A 291 8.45 10.01 -2.53
C LYS A 291 8.14 10.92 -1.34
N LYS A 292 9.04 11.01 -0.37
CA LYS A 292 8.84 11.87 0.81
C LYS A 292 8.70 13.36 0.44
N LYS A 293 9.49 13.84 -0.52
CA LYS A 293 9.38 15.23 -0.99
C LYS A 293 8.04 15.50 -1.67
N SER A 294 7.55 14.56 -2.47
CA SER A 294 6.27 14.68 -3.18
C SER A 294 5.06 14.58 -2.25
N THR A 295 5.09 13.65 -1.29
CA THR A 295 3.99 13.48 -0.32
C THR A 295 3.97 14.54 0.76
N GLY A 296 5.11 15.15 1.09
CA GLY A 296 5.19 16.20 2.09
C GLY A 296 4.34 17.43 1.76
N ALA A 297 4.24 17.80 0.48
CA ALA A 297 3.37 18.89 0.04
C ALA A 297 1.87 18.56 0.21
N ILE A 298 1.48 17.32 -0.08
CA ILE A 298 0.10 16.84 0.10
C ILE A 298 -0.25 16.75 1.59
N GLN A 299 0.65 16.22 2.41
CA GLN A 299 0.45 16.16 3.86
C GLN A 299 0.34 17.56 4.50
N ALA A 300 1.14 18.52 4.04
CA ALA A 300 1.02 19.91 4.49
C ALA A 300 -0.36 20.51 4.20
N LEU A 301 -0.95 20.21 3.05
CA LEU A 301 -2.32 20.62 2.71
C LEU A 301 -3.37 19.89 3.58
N LEU A 302 -3.19 18.62 3.83
CA LEU A 302 -4.09 17.84 4.70
C LEU A 302 -4.03 18.29 6.17
N GLN A 303 -2.87 18.76 6.65
CA GLN A 303 -2.72 19.33 7.99
C GLN A 303 -3.42 20.69 8.18
N LEU A 304 -3.78 21.37 7.08
CA LEU A 304 -4.61 22.59 7.13
C LEU A 304 -6.08 22.28 7.42
N ARG A 305 -6.53 21.02 7.29
CA ARG A 305 -7.88 20.60 7.69
C ARG A 305 -8.01 20.70 9.21
N PRO A 306 -9.00 21.43 9.74
CA PRO A 306 -9.23 21.48 11.18
C PRO A 306 -9.52 20.07 11.72
N LYS A 307 -8.94 19.72 12.84
CA LYS A 307 -9.13 18.41 13.49
C LYS A 307 -10.40 18.38 14.34
N THR A 308 -10.85 19.53 14.80
CA THR A 308 -12.04 19.70 15.64
C THR A 308 -12.99 20.69 15.03
N ALA A 309 -14.27 20.52 15.29
CA ALA A 309 -15.34 21.43 14.95
C ALA A 309 -16.20 21.71 16.19
N THR A 310 -16.75 22.92 16.31
CA THR A 310 -17.65 23.27 17.39
C THR A 310 -19.08 22.96 16.99
N LEU A 311 -19.63 21.87 17.52
CA LEU A 311 -21.02 21.47 17.30
C LEU A 311 -21.94 22.23 18.23
N PHE A 312 -22.96 22.89 17.67
CA PHE A 312 -24.03 23.52 18.44
C PHE A 312 -25.25 22.61 18.54
N LYS A 313 -25.48 21.99 19.73
CA LYS A 313 -26.58 21.07 19.96
C LYS A 313 -27.25 21.37 21.30
N ASN A 314 -28.59 21.47 21.31
CA ASN A 314 -29.38 21.73 22.52
C ASN A 314 -28.98 23.00 23.26
N GLY A 315 -28.60 24.08 22.56
CA GLY A 315 -28.21 25.34 23.17
C GLY A 315 -26.84 25.34 23.85
N LYS A 316 -26.01 24.33 23.57
CA LYS A 316 -24.63 24.20 24.06
C LYS A 316 -23.67 23.97 22.93
N GLU A 317 -22.51 24.59 23.05
CA GLU A 317 -21.38 24.37 22.18
C GLU A 317 -20.54 23.19 22.70
N MET A 318 -20.23 22.24 21.84
CA MET A 318 -19.36 21.10 22.14
C MET A 318 -18.28 20.97 21.05
N GLU A 319 -17.04 20.85 21.46
CA GLU A 319 -15.94 20.57 20.55
C GLU A 319 -15.91 19.07 20.25
N ILE A 320 -16.08 18.71 18.98
CA ILE A 320 -16.06 17.32 18.51
C ILE A 320 -15.02 17.15 17.42
N SER A 321 -14.59 15.91 17.16
CA SER A 321 -13.76 15.59 16.00
C SER A 321 -14.52 15.90 14.71
N VAL A 322 -13.85 16.47 13.71
CA VAL A 322 -14.46 16.70 12.37
C VAL A 322 -14.97 15.40 11.75
N ASP A 323 -14.38 14.26 12.10
CA ASP A 323 -14.79 12.95 11.61
C ASP A 323 -16.10 12.43 12.28
N GLU A 324 -16.55 13.07 13.36
CA GLU A 324 -17.81 12.77 14.04
C GLU A 324 -18.98 13.65 13.56
N VAL A 325 -18.70 14.64 12.72
CA VAL A 325 -19.72 15.55 12.16
C VAL A 325 -20.58 14.80 11.16
N VAL A 326 -21.89 14.87 11.33
CA VAL A 326 -22.87 14.25 10.43
C VAL A 326 -23.71 15.31 9.71
N VAL A 327 -24.26 14.92 8.55
CA VAL A 327 -25.13 15.83 7.77
C VAL A 327 -26.36 16.21 8.59
N GLY A 328 -26.53 17.53 8.80
CA GLY A 328 -27.61 18.09 9.63
C GLY A 328 -27.12 18.72 10.94
N ASP A 329 -25.85 18.54 11.29
CA ASP A 329 -25.24 19.22 12.43
C ASP A 329 -25.04 20.71 12.12
N VAL A 330 -25.22 21.54 13.17
CA VAL A 330 -24.94 22.98 13.12
C VAL A 330 -23.57 23.21 13.76
N LEU A 331 -22.64 23.78 12.97
CA LEU A 331 -21.26 24.05 13.37
C LEU A 331 -21.04 25.54 13.62
#